data_28035acc6d86b78f771858b85aec2112
#
_entry.id   28035acc6d86b78f771858b85aec2112
#
_cell.length_a   1.000
_cell.length_b   1.000
_cell.length_c   1.000
_cell.angle_alpha   90.00
_cell.angle_beta   90.00
_cell.angle_gamma   90.00
#
_symmetry.space_group_name_H-M   'P 1'
#
loop_
_entity.id
_entity.type
_entity.pdbx_description
1 polymer ?
#
loop_
_entity_poly.entity_id
_entity_poly.type
_entity_poly.pdbx_seq_one_letter_code
_entity_poly.pdbx_strand_id
1 'polypeptide(L)'
;MDRGGRRLLRADIASATGQRYDGGMPKPTLADKLVVAISSRALFDLSASHLIFTEQGVDAYQRYQIEHEDEILAPGPAFTLVKKMLRLNRPDKQYVEVILLSRNSADTGLRVFNSIKHYGLDISRAAFTKGEPTSRYVPAFGSHLFLSADTEDVKRALDDGYAAATIFPSVYKNETDELRIAFDGDAVIFSDEAERVYQSGGLDAFARQEIAAARDPLPGGPFKKFLAALHQIQSDYPEDKSPIRTALVTARGAPAHERVIRTLRVWNIRIDEALFLGGLDKGEFLRAFGADFFFDDQRTHVESAAKHVAAGHVPHGVANE
;
A
#
# COMPACT_ATOMS: atom_id res chain seq x y z
N MET A 1 12.82 50.40 -50.94
CA MET A 1 11.39 50.29 -50.75
C MET A 1 11.01 48.82 -50.88
N ASP A 2 10.86 48.15 -49.84
CA ASP A 2 9.69 47.39 -49.50
C ASP A 2 9.82 46.81 -48.06
N ARG A 3 8.79 47.13 -47.25
CA ARG A 3 8.68 46.69 -45.87
C ARG A 3 7.70 45.50 -45.90
N GLY A 4 8.23 44.28 -45.84
CA GLY A 4 7.47 43.04 -45.72
C GLY A 4 7.59 42.44 -44.31
N GLY A 5 6.59 42.66 -43.48
CA GLY A 5 6.56 42.33 -42.07
C GLY A 5 6.60 40.83 -41.77
N ARG A 6 7.38 40.50 -40.77
CA ARG A 6 7.27 39.25 -40.02
C ARG A 6 5.98 39.25 -39.20
N ARG A 7 4.95 38.60 -39.69
CA ARG A 7 3.82 38.10 -38.89
C ARG A 7 4.21 36.72 -38.40
N LEU A 8 4.74 36.66 -37.21
CA LEU A 8 4.96 35.43 -36.48
C LEU A 8 3.65 34.78 -36.08
N LEU A 9 3.55 33.53 -36.42
CA LEU A 9 2.64 32.53 -35.94
C LEU A 9 2.47 32.61 -34.41
N ARG A 10 1.37 33.22 -33.99
CA ARG A 10 0.72 32.97 -32.71
C ARG A 10 -0.57 32.24 -33.02
N ALA A 11 -0.47 30.97 -33.19
CA ALA A 11 -1.65 30.10 -33.20
C ALA A 11 -1.26 28.75 -32.58
N ASP A 12 -2.08 28.35 -31.63
CA ASP A 12 -2.33 26.99 -31.19
C ASP A 12 -1.38 26.38 -30.13
N ILE A 13 -1.25 27.08 -29.00
CA ILE A 13 -1.03 26.39 -27.70
C ILE A 13 -2.27 26.70 -26.82
N ALA A 14 -3.43 26.26 -27.25
CA ALA A 14 -4.67 26.40 -26.48
C ALA A 14 -5.64 25.27 -26.80
N SER A 15 -5.20 24.00 -26.64
CA SER A 15 -6.10 22.85 -26.48
C SER A 15 -5.37 21.62 -25.93
N ALA A 16 -4.80 21.75 -24.77
CA ALA A 16 -4.48 20.59 -23.95
C ALA A 16 -4.79 20.95 -22.50
N THR A 17 -5.99 20.57 -22.06
CA THR A 17 -6.41 20.43 -20.66
C THR A 17 -6.14 21.60 -19.71
N GLY A 18 -6.54 22.80 -20.11
CA GLY A 18 -6.76 23.88 -19.17
C GLY A 18 -8.13 23.71 -18.50
N GLN A 19 -8.27 22.86 -17.51
CA GLN A 19 -9.37 22.99 -16.56
C GLN A 19 -9.16 24.31 -15.82
N ARG A 20 -9.85 25.36 -16.28
CA ARG A 20 -10.02 26.59 -15.49
C ARG A 20 -10.82 26.19 -14.26
N TYR A 21 -10.24 26.38 -13.09
CA TYR A 21 -10.97 26.37 -11.83
C TYR A 21 -11.93 27.57 -11.82
N ASP A 22 -13.10 27.38 -12.40
CA ASP A 22 -14.16 28.38 -12.37
C ASP A 22 -15.00 28.16 -11.11
N GLY A 23 -15.35 29.23 -10.42
CA GLY A 23 -16.00 29.20 -9.11
C GLY A 23 -17.36 28.52 -9.16
N GLY A 24 -17.45 27.30 -8.62
CA GLY A 24 -18.69 26.55 -8.47
C GLY A 24 -18.59 25.03 -8.45
N MET A 25 -17.47 24.43 -8.88
CA MET A 25 -17.31 22.97 -8.71
C MET A 25 -16.98 22.61 -7.26
N PRO A 26 -17.57 21.54 -6.70
CA PRO A 26 -17.19 21.07 -5.39
C PRO A 26 -15.68 20.77 -5.39
N LYS A 27 -14.98 21.20 -4.33
CA LYS A 27 -13.55 20.93 -4.19
C LYS A 27 -13.33 19.41 -4.25
N PRO A 28 -12.33 18.92 -5.00
CA PRO A 28 -12.01 17.51 -5.02
C PRO A 28 -11.79 17.02 -3.59
N THR A 29 -12.54 16.02 -3.14
CA THR A 29 -12.40 15.42 -1.83
C THR A 29 -11.82 14.01 -1.94
N LEU A 30 -11.05 13.59 -0.94
CA LEU A 30 -10.56 12.23 -0.77
C LEU A 30 -11.38 11.46 0.28
N ALA A 31 -12.37 12.11 0.91
CA ALA A 31 -13.07 11.61 2.09
C ALA A 31 -13.78 10.26 1.89
N ASP A 32 -14.28 10.01 0.67
CA ASP A 32 -15.06 8.81 0.36
C ASP A 32 -14.27 7.77 -0.44
N LYS A 33 -12.94 7.91 -0.47
CA LYS A 33 -12.05 7.02 -1.23
C LYS A 33 -11.11 6.25 -0.31
N LEU A 34 -10.77 5.05 -0.73
CA LEU A 34 -9.59 4.36 -0.24
C LEU A 34 -8.35 5.07 -0.78
N VAL A 35 -7.63 5.78 0.08
CA VAL A 35 -6.42 6.51 -0.28
C VAL A 35 -5.19 5.66 0.03
N VAL A 36 -4.37 5.41 -0.99
CA VAL A 36 -3.12 4.65 -0.89
C VAL A 36 -1.95 5.56 -1.26
N ALA A 37 -1.07 5.81 -0.31
CA ALA A 37 0.20 6.48 -0.56
C ALA A 37 1.28 5.45 -0.94
N ILE A 38 2.09 5.76 -1.95
CA ILE A 38 3.14 4.85 -2.40
C ILE A 38 4.43 5.59 -2.73
N SER A 39 5.58 5.02 -2.33
CA SER A 39 6.88 5.55 -2.74
C SER A 39 7.22 5.16 -4.18
N SER A 40 8.00 6.01 -4.87
CA SER A 40 8.43 5.74 -6.25
C SER A 40 9.19 4.41 -6.38
N ARG A 41 10.01 4.03 -5.39
CA ARG A 41 10.77 2.76 -5.35
C ARG A 41 9.89 1.53 -5.06
N ALA A 42 8.72 1.70 -4.45
CA ALA A 42 7.75 0.63 -4.30
C ALA A 42 6.93 0.43 -5.59
N LEU A 43 6.64 1.52 -6.32
CA LEU A 43 5.86 1.48 -7.55
C LEU A 43 6.70 1.02 -8.76
N PHE A 44 7.93 1.49 -8.88
CA PHE A 44 8.84 1.18 -9.99
C PHE A 44 10.19 0.66 -9.51
N ASP A 45 10.86 -0.11 -10.35
CA ASP A 45 12.25 -0.52 -10.13
C ASP A 45 13.20 0.65 -10.41
N LEU A 46 13.75 1.19 -9.34
CA LEU A 46 14.75 2.26 -9.34
C LEU A 46 16.11 1.75 -8.82
N SER A 47 16.37 0.44 -8.87
CA SER A 47 17.57 -0.17 -8.31
C SER A 47 18.85 0.38 -8.93
N ALA A 48 18.91 0.52 -10.25
CA ALA A 48 20.07 1.08 -10.97
C ALA A 48 20.35 2.51 -10.53
N SER A 49 19.34 3.37 -10.47
CA SER A 49 19.52 4.76 -10.05
C SER A 49 19.84 4.89 -8.56
N HIS A 50 19.29 3.98 -7.73
CA HIS A 50 19.61 3.94 -6.30
C HIS A 50 21.08 3.54 -6.05
N LEU A 51 21.63 2.62 -6.85
CA LEU A 51 23.05 2.27 -6.79
C LEU A 51 23.93 3.49 -7.08
N ILE A 52 23.61 4.26 -8.13
CA ILE A 52 24.31 5.52 -8.43
C ILE A 52 24.23 6.50 -7.27
N PHE A 53 23.06 6.63 -6.63
CA PHE A 53 22.91 7.46 -5.45
C PHE A 53 23.84 7.03 -4.30
N THR A 54 23.92 5.72 -4.02
CA THR A 54 24.71 5.20 -2.90
C THR A 54 26.21 5.26 -3.15
N GLU A 55 26.66 5.06 -4.40
CA GLU A 55 28.08 5.02 -4.75
C GLU A 55 28.65 6.39 -5.14
N GLN A 56 27.86 7.25 -5.77
CA GLN A 56 28.33 8.48 -6.41
C GLN A 56 27.64 9.75 -5.88
N GLY A 57 26.63 9.59 -5.01
CA GLY A 57 25.94 10.69 -4.35
C GLY A 57 24.82 11.36 -5.16
N VAL A 58 24.25 12.41 -4.56
CA VAL A 58 23.03 13.09 -5.05
C VAL A 58 23.20 13.69 -6.44
N ASP A 59 24.32 14.35 -6.71
CA ASP A 59 24.53 15.06 -7.98
C ASP A 59 24.62 14.11 -9.18
N ALA A 60 25.29 12.95 -8.99
CA ALA A 60 25.35 11.91 -10.01
C ALA A 60 23.96 11.28 -10.25
N TYR A 61 23.23 11.00 -9.18
CA TYR A 61 21.85 10.53 -9.25
C TYR A 61 20.94 11.50 -10.03
N GLN A 62 21.03 12.81 -9.74
CA GLN A 62 20.23 13.82 -10.41
C GLN A 62 20.53 13.87 -11.91
N ARG A 63 21.81 13.91 -12.30
CA ARG A 63 22.20 13.85 -13.72
C ARG A 63 21.67 12.60 -14.41
N TYR A 64 21.85 11.44 -13.81
CA TYR A 64 21.37 10.18 -14.36
C TYR A 64 19.85 10.18 -14.59
N GLN A 65 19.07 10.67 -13.65
CA GLN A 65 17.62 10.72 -13.78
C GLN A 65 17.15 11.69 -14.87
N ILE A 66 17.85 12.81 -15.07
CA ILE A 66 17.55 13.78 -16.13
C ILE A 66 17.94 13.19 -17.51
N GLU A 67 19.13 12.59 -17.62
CA GLU A 67 19.62 11.98 -18.86
C GLU A 67 18.73 10.82 -19.34
N HIS A 68 18.04 10.15 -18.40
CA HIS A 68 17.19 8.99 -18.67
C HIS A 68 15.68 9.29 -18.44
N GLU A 69 15.26 10.57 -18.46
CA GLU A 69 13.89 10.94 -18.09
C GLU A 69 12.82 10.37 -19.03
N ASP A 70 13.17 10.09 -20.28
CA ASP A 70 12.29 9.48 -21.29
C ASP A 70 12.36 7.93 -21.28
N GLU A 71 13.27 7.34 -20.54
CA GLU A 71 13.35 5.88 -20.38
C GLU A 71 12.36 5.39 -19.33
N ILE A 72 11.46 4.51 -19.77
CA ILE A 72 10.40 3.97 -18.92
C ILE A 72 10.99 3.05 -17.85
N LEU A 73 10.60 3.30 -16.61
CA LEU A 73 10.96 2.47 -15.46
C LEU A 73 10.23 1.13 -15.51
N ALA A 74 10.93 0.05 -15.17
CA ALA A 74 10.31 -1.25 -15.01
C ALA A 74 9.34 -1.26 -13.80
N PRO A 75 8.29 -2.13 -13.82
CA PRO A 75 7.40 -2.31 -12.69
C PRO A 75 8.16 -2.72 -11.41
N GLY A 76 7.87 -2.03 -10.31
CA GLY A 76 8.37 -2.36 -8.98
C GLY A 76 7.48 -3.38 -8.25
N PRO A 77 7.85 -3.75 -7.02
CA PRO A 77 7.20 -4.84 -6.30
C PRO A 77 5.72 -4.60 -5.96
N ALA A 78 5.29 -3.37 -5.79
CA ALA A 78 3.88 -3.05 -5.53
C ALA A 78 3.09 -2.64 -6.80
N PHE A 79 3.70 -2.69 -7.97
CA PHE A 79 3.07 -2.24 -9.22
C PHE A 79 1.75 -2.98 -9.52
N THR A 80 1.76 -4.32 -9.42
CA THR A 80 0.56 -5.15 -9.68
C THR A 80 -0.56 -4.83 -8.71
N LEU A 81 -0.24 -4.67 -7.41
CA LEU A 81 -1.20 -4.28 -6.38
C LEU A 81 -1.86 -2.94 -6.72
N VAL A 82 -1.05 -1.92 -7.01
CA VAL A 82 -1.55 -0.57 -7.37
C VAL A 82 -2.41 -0.61 -8.64
N LYS A 83 -1.97 -1.34 -9.65
CA LYS A 83 -2.72 -1.48 -10.90
C LYS A 83 -4.09 -2.12 -10.67
N LYS A 84 -4.17 -3.19 -9.84
CA LYS A 84 -5.44 -3.83 -9.48
C LYS A 84 -6.31 -2.91 -8.61
N MET A 85 -5.73 -2.17 -7.67
CA MET A 85 -6.48 -1.19 -6.88
C MET A 85 -7.09 -0.09 -7.76
N LEU A 86 -6.33 0.46 -8.71
CA LEU A 86 -6.85 1.47 -9.64
C LEU A 86 -7.96 0.94 -10.56
N ARG A 87 -7.95 -0.36 -10.90
CA ARG A 87 -9.01 -1.00 -11.68
C ARG A 87 -10.36 -1.13 -10.93
N LEU A 88 -10.38 -0.96 -9.62
CA LEU A 88 -11.63 -0.89 -8.86
C LEU A 88 -12.42 0.37 -9.20
N ASN A 89 -11.77 1.41 -9.73
CA ASN A 89 -12.43 2.64 -10.15
C ASN A 89 -13.31 2.38 -11.37
N ARG A 90 -14.52 2.94 -11.32
CA ARG A 90 -15.50 2.90 -12.41
C ARG A 90 -15.77 4.31 -12.91
N PRO A 91 -16.32 4.47 -14.11
CA PRO A 91 -16.67 5.80 -14.65
C PRO A 91 -17.65 6.58 -13.75
N ASP A 92 -18.56 5.87 -13.08
CA ASP A 92 -19.57 6.43 -12.19
C ASP A 92 -19.11 6.59 -10.74
N LYS A 93 -18.08 5.85 -10.29
CA LYS A 93 -17.60 5.88 -8.90
C LYS A 93 -16.10 5.62 -8.79
N GLN A 94 -15.39 6.57 -8.22
CA GLN A 94 -13.96 6.47 -7.93
C GLN A 94 -13.76 5.97 -6.51
N TYR A 95 -13.43 4.68 -6.35
CA TYR A 95 -13.22 4.03 -5.06
C TYR A 95 -11.85 4.25 -4.49
N VAL A 96 -10.83 4.36 -5.35
CA VAL A 96 -9.42 4.38 -4.96
C VAL A 96 -8.73 5.61 -5.50
N GLU A 97 -7.93 6.23 -4.65
CA GLU A 97 -6.98 7.26 -5.03
C GLU A 97 -5.57 6.82 -4.65
N VAL A 98 -4.65 6.86 -5.60
CA VAL A 98 -3.23 6.57 -5.34
C VAL A 98 -2.43 7.85 -5.35
N ILE A 99 -1.64 8.08 -4.32
CA ILE A 99 -0.80 9.26 -4.13
C ILE A 99 0.67 8.85 -4.20
N LEU A 100 1.44 9.46 -5.07
CA LEU A 100 2.88 9.23 -5.12
C LEU A 100 3.60 10.08 -4.06
N LEU A 101 4.29 9.44 -3.14
CA LEU A 101 5.18 10.09 -2.17
C LEU A 101 6.63 9.72 -2.47
N SER A 102 7.44 10.66 -2.91
CA SER A 102 8.79 10.38 -3.39
C SER A 102 9.82 11.28 -2.74
N ARG A 103 10.95 10.69 -2.31
CA ARG A 103 12.13 11.44 -1.86
C ARG A 103 12.90 12.09 -3.01
N ASN A 104 12.54 11.85 -4.25
CA ASN A 104 13.07 12.56 -5.40
C ASN A 104 12.85 14.08 -5.28
N SER A 105 13.62 14.86 -6.00
CA SER A 105 13.27 16.27 -6.29
C SER A 105 12.13 16.31 -7.34
N ALA A 106 11.49 17.44 -7.48
CA ALA A 106 10.48 17.62 -8.53
C ALA A 106 11.08 17.39 -9.93
N ASP A 107 12.31 17.82 -10.14
CA ASP A 107 13.05 17.67 -11.38
C ASP A 107 13.32 16.20 -11.73
N THR A 108 13.85 15.43 -10.78
CA THR A 108 14.10 13.99 -10.98
C THR A 108 12.83 13.13 -10.92
N GLY A 109 11.71 13.73 -10.56
CA GLY A 109 10.39 13.08 -10.55
C GLY A 109 9.76 12.90 -11.93
N LEU A 110 10.25 13.61 -12.96
CA LEU A 110 9.67 13.58 -14.31
C LEU A 110 9.68 12.17 -14.90
N ARG A 111 10.79 11.42 -14.77
CA ARG A 111 10.90 10.03 -15.21
C ARG A 111 9.80 9.13 -14.61
N VAL A 112 9.47 9.34 -13.33
CA VAL A 112 8.39 8.60 -12.65
C VAL A 112 7.03 8.95 -13.25
N PHE A 113 6.74 10.22 -13.52
CA PHE A 113 5.50 10.63 -14.18
C PHE A 113 5.41 10.15 -15.63
N ASN A 114 6.51 10.15 -16.39
CA ASN A 114 6.56 9.58 -17.73
C ASN A 114 6.22 8.08 -17.71
N SER A 115 6.74 7.35 -16.72
CA SER A 115 6.43 5.93 -16.52
C SER A 115 4.97 5.71 -16.09
N ILE A 116 4.42 6.52 -15.18
CA ILE A 116 2.99 6.51 -14.79
C ILE A 116 2.10 6.67 -16.03
N LYS A 117 2.42 7.66 -16.87
CA LYS A 117 1.70 7.93 -18.12
C LYS A 117 1.80 6.76 -19.09
N HIS A 118 3.00 6.21 -19.29
CA HIS A 118 3.24 5.06 -20.17
C HIS A 118 2.39 3.84 -19.80
N TYR A 119 2.31 3.52 -18.50
CA TYR A 119 1.51 2.40 -18.01
C TYR A 119 0.02 2.70 -17.85
N GLY A 120 -0.41 3.92 -18.16
CA GLY A 120 -1.81 4.34 -18.02
C GLY A 120 -2.34 4.28 -16.60
N LEU A 121 -1.48 4.53 -15.60
CA LEU A 121 -1.90 4.57 -14.20
C LEU A 121 -2.59 5.90 -13.91
N ASP A 122 -3.78 5.86 -13.32
CA ASP A 122 -4.52 7.06 -12.88
C ASP A 122 -3.95 7.58 -11.54
N ILE A 123 -2.73 8.11 -11.60
CA ILE A 123 -2.02 8.73 -10.46
C ILE A 123 -1.71 10.17 -10.83
N SER A 124 -2.51 11.10 -10.31
CA SER A 124 -2.41 12.53 -10.63
C SER A 124 -1.84 13.39 -9.50
N ARG A 125 -1.72 12.83 -8.28
CA ARG A 125 -1.24 13.54 -7.10
C ARG A 125 0.09 12.98 -6.63
N ALA A 126 1.01 13.90 -6.31
CA ALA A 126 2.33 13.52 -5.82
C ALA A 126 2.90 14.56 -4.84
N ALA A 127 3.79 14.11 -3.97
CA ALA A 127 4.70 14.97 -3.24
C ALA A 127 6.15 14.52 -3.46
N PHE A 128 6.99 15.44 -3.90
CA PHE A 128 8.44 15.26 -4.05
C PHE A 128 9.15 16.04 -2.95
N THR A 129 10.00 15.37 -2.16
CA THR A 129 10.52 15.94 -0.90
C THR A 129 12.00 16.26 -0.92
N LYS A 130 12.72 15.99 -2.04
CA LYS A 130 14.15 16.27 -2.18
C LYS A 130 14.98 15.67 -1.03
N GLY A 131 14.75 14.37 -0.74
CA GLY A 131 15.46 13.64 0.31
C GLY A 131 14.78 13.63 1.67
N GLU A 132 13.88 14.58 1.95
CA GLU A 132 13.18 14.65 3.22
C GLU A 132 12.18 13.48 3.41
N PRO A 133 11.86 13.11 4.67
CA PRO A 133 10.88 12.08 4.95
C PRO A 133 9.53 12.34 4.30
N THR A 134 8.98 11.32 3.63
CA THR A 134 7.70 11.41 2.94
C THR A 134 6.52 11.14 3.86
N SER A 135 6.73 10.41 4.96
CA SER A 135 5.70 10.03 5.94
C SER A 135 4.89 11.20 6.47
N ARG A 136 5.48 12.39 6.60
CA ARG A 136 4.80 13.63 7.05
C ARG A 136 3.59 14.03 6.19
N TYR A 137 3.50 13.55 4.96
CA TYR A 137 2.36 13.84 4.06
C TYR A 137 1.27 12.76 4.10
N VAL A 138 1.52 11.61 4.73
CA VAL A 138 0.53 10.54 4.89
C VAL A 138 -0.75 11.05 5.59
N PRO A 139 -0.64 11.79 6.72
CA PRO A 139 -1.81 12.41 7.36
C PRO A 139 -2.52 13.44 6.47
N ALA A 140 -1.75 14.30 5.78
CA ALA A 140 -2.29 15.39 4.97
C ALA A 140 -3.17 14.89 3.81
N PHE A 141 -2.84 13.71 3.25
CA PHE A 141 -3.65 13.05 2.24
C PHE A 141 -4.75 12.13 2.82
N GLY A 142 -4.82 11.96 4.14
CA GLY A 142 -5.77 11.04 4.76
C GLY A 142 -5.57 9.60 4.31
N SER A 143 -4.31 9.16 4.15
CA SER A 143 -4.00 7.85 3.59
C SER A 143 -4.46 6.72 4.51
N HIS A 144 -5.08 5.70 3.92
CA HIS A 144 -5.48 4.47 4.59
C HIS A 144 -4.35 3.43 4.61
N LEU A 145 -3.42 3.52 3.64
CA LEU A 145 -2.26 2.65 3.52
C LEU A 145 -1.08 3.44 2.96
N PHE A 146 0.11 3.23 3.51
CA PHE A 146 1.37 3.75 2.97
C PHE A 146 2.34 2.62 2.65
N LEU A 147 2.77 2.53 1.41
CA LEU A 147 3.70 1.52 0.91
C LEU A 147 5.03 2.17 0.53
N SER A 148 6.11 1.77 1.18
CA SER A 148 7.44 2.34 0.91
C SER A 148 8.52 1.28 0.86
N ALA A 149 9.61 1.58 0.13
CA ALA A 149 10.86 0.84 0.21
C ALA A 149 11.79 1.37 1.33
N ASP A 150 11.37 2.42 2.04
CA ASP A 150 12.11 3.03 3.15
C ASP A 150 11.45 2.67 4.48
N THR A 151 12.15 1.84 5.28
CA THR A 151 11.62 1.33 6.56
C THR A 151 11.44 2.44 7.60
N GLU A 152 12.27 3.48 7.59
CA GLU A 152 12.15 4.58 8.54
C GLU A 152 10.91 5.45 8.28
N ASP A 153 10.58 5.68 6.99
CA ASP A 153 9.31 6.36 6.64
C ASP A 153 8.11 5.50 7.04
N VAL A 154 8.20 4.17 6.90
CA VAL A 154 7.15 3.22 7.32
C VAL A 154 6.95 3.25 8.83
N LYS A 155 8.02 3.15 9.62
CA LYS A 155 7.95 3.21 11.09
C LYS A 155 7.28 4.50 11.56
N ARG A 156 7.70 5.66 11.03
CA ARG A 156 7.08 6.95 11.37
C ARG A 156 5.59 6.99 11.07
N ALA A 157 5.18 6.45 9.92
CA ALA A 157 3.76 6.40 9.58
C ALA A 157 2.96 5.49 10.53
N LEU A 158 3.54 4.37 10.96
CA LEU A 158 2.94 3.46 11.95
C LEU A 158 2.84 4.14 13.34
N ASP A 159 3.88 4.83 13.76
CA ASP A 159 3.91 5.59 15.03
C ASP A 159 2.85 6.70 15.05
N ASP A 160 2.57 7.31 13.90
CA ASP A 160 1.50 8.28 13.67
C ASP A 160 0.10 7.62 13.55
N GLY A 161 -0.01 6.28 13.66
CA GLY A 161 -1.27 5.51 13.64
C GLY A 161 -1.83 5.24 12.26
N TYR A 162 -0.98 5.27 11.22
CA TYR A 162 -1.35 4.93 9.84
C TYR A 162 -0.87 3.53 9.47
N ALA A 163 -1.69 2.77 8.74
CA ALA A 163 -1.23 1.50 8.18
C ALA A 163 -0.09 1.75 7.20
N ALA A 164 1.04 1.10 7.42
CA ALA A 164 2.19 1.23 6.55
C ALA A 164 2.99 -0.07 6.49
N ALA A 165 3.65 -0.33 5.34
CA ALA A 165 4.49 -1.51 5.17
C ALA A 165 5.73 -1.22 4.31
N THR A 166 6.86 -1.82 4.70
CA THR A 166 8.07 -1.89 3.88
C THR A 166 7.92 -3.02 2.87
N ILE A 167 8.04 -2.69 1.58
CA ILE A 167 7.79 -3.64 0.49
C ILE A 167 8.97 -4.58 0.27
N PHE A 168 8.66 -5.86 0.18
CA PHE A 168 9.58 -6.92 -0.23
C PHE A 168 9.26 -7.36 -1.66
N PRO A 169 10.25 -7.38 -2.56
CA PRO A 169 10.05 -7.83 -3.93
C PRO A 169 9.71 -9.32 -3.96
N SER A 170 8.83 -9.70 -4.89
CA SER A 170 8.53 -11.10 -5.20
C SER A 170 8.57 -11.31 -6.71
N VAL A 171 8.92 -12.52 -7.12
CA VAL A 171 8.87 -12.96 -8.52
C VAL A 171 7.48 -13.44 -8.93
N TYR A 172 6.60 -13.68 -7.96
CA TYR A 172 5.25 -14.18 -8.23
C TYR A 172 4.35 -13.07 -8.77
N LYS A 173 3.56 -13.42 -9.79
CA LYS A 173 2.53 -12.54 -10.36
C LYS A 173 1.21 -13.30 -10.43
N ASN A 174 0.19 -12.74 -9.79
CA ASN A 174 -1.18 -13.22 -9.94
C ASN A 174 -1.84 -12.45 -11.10
N GLU A 175 -2.25 -13.17 -12.15
CA GLU A 175 -2.83 -12.59 -13.36
C GLU A 175 -4.37 -12.48 -13.30
N THR A 176 -5.01 -12.84 -12.18
CA THR A 176 -6.46 -12.69 -12.03
C THR A 176 -6.85 -11.20 -11.98
N ASP A 177 -8.07 -10.87 -12.41
CA ASP A 177 -8.58 -9.49 -12.31
C ASP A 177 -9.03 -9.12 -10.90
N GLU A 178 -9.28 -10.10 -10.06
CA GLU A 178 -9.69 -9.94 -8.67
C GLU A 178 -8.50 -9.50 -7.80
N LEU A 179 -8.71 -8.52 -6.93
CA LEU A 179 -7.73 -8.07 -5.96
C LEU A 179 -7.77 -8.96 -4.71
N ARG A 180 -6.70 -9.70 -4.44
CA ARG A 180 -6.59 -10.63 -3.31
C ARG A 180 -5.52 -10.15 -2.32
N ILE A 181 -5.96 -9.72 -1.14
CA ILE A 181 -5.07 -9.21 -0.09
C ILE A 181 -5.16 -10.11 1.14
N ALA A 182 -4.01 -10.55 1.62
CA ALA A 182 -3.90 -11.33 2.84
C ALA A 182 -3.23 -10.52 3.96
N PHE A 183 -3.63 -10.78 5.19
CA PHE A 183 -3.13 -10.09 6.38
C PHE A 183 -2.79 -11.08 7.47
N ASP A 184 -1.71 -10.82 8.22
CA ASP A 184 -1.58 -11.42 9.54
C ASP A 184 -2.57 -10.81 10.53
N GLY A 185 -2.74 -11.47 11.67
CA GLY A 185 -3.65 -11.05 12.73
C GLY A 185 -3.04 -10.07 13.70
N ASP A 186 -2.11 -10.56 14.53
CA ASP A 186 -1.50 -9.82 15.62
C ASP A 186 -0.56 -8.73 15.09
N ALA A 187 -0.55 -7.58 15.78
CA ALA A 187 0.23 -6.40 15.38
C ALA A 187 -0.06 -5.82 13.98
N VAL A 188 -0.93 -6.45 13.18
CA VAL A 188 -1.39 -5.98 11.86
C VAL A 188 -2.86 -5.57 11.91
N ILE A 189 -3.81 -6.51 11.88
CA ILE A 189 -5.24 -6.23 12.00
C ILE A 189 -5.62 -5.90 13.44
N PHE A 190 -5.11 -6.69 14.38
CA PHE A 190 -5.30 -6.54 15.83
C PHE A 190 -4.08 -5.89 16.47
N SER A 191 -4.22 -5.43 17.71
CA SER A 191 -3.07 -5.03 18.52
C SER A 191 -2.16 -6.23 18.83
N ASP A 192 -0.97 -5.94 19.33
CA ASP A 192 0.02 -6.94 19.74
C ASP A 192 -0.18 -7.46 21.20
N GLU A 193 -1.32 -7.14 21.82
CA GLU A 193 -1.60 -7.53 23.22
C GLU A 193 -1.43 -9.02 23.47
N ALA A 194 -1.94 -9.84 22.55
CA ALA A 194 -1.87 -11.29 22.68
C ALA A 194 -0.45 -11.82 22.48
N GLU A 195 0.33 -11.23 21.57
CA GLU A 195 1.74 -11.56 21.37
C GLU A 195 2.58 -11.22 22.62
N ARG A 196 2.33 -10.08 23.27
CA ARG A 196 2.98 -9.71 24.56
C ARG A 196 2.72 -10.74 25.64
N VAL A 197 1.50 -11.29 25.73
CA VAL A 197 1.17 -12.36 26.67
C VAL A 197 1.89 -13.65 26.31
N TYR A 198 1.95 -14.02 25.05
CA TYR A 198 2.69 -15.18 24.58
C TYR A 198 4.18 -15.07 24.93
N GLN A 199 4.82 -13.94 24.68
CA GLN A 199 6.24 -13.73 24.97
C GLN A 199 6.55 -13.75 26.47
N SER A 200 5.65 -13.23 27.31
CA SER A 200 5.87 -13.16 28.77
C SER A 200 5.52 -14.45 29.52
N GLY A 201 4.53 -15.21 29.04
CA GLY A 201 3.94 -16.35 29.75
C GLY A 201 3.82 -17.65 28.96
N GLY A 202 4.26 -17.65 27.70
CA GLY A 202 4.23 -18.80 26.80
C GLY A 202 2.82 -19.19 26.34
N LEU A 203 2.75 -20.31 25.62
CA LEU A 203 1.53 -20.79 24.96
C LEU A 203 0.36 -21.04 25.94
N ASP A 204 0.65 -21.56 27.13
CA ASP A 204 -0.39 -21.86 28.15
C ASP A 204 -1.03 -20.57 28.70
N ALA A 205 -0.25 -19.52 28.94
CA ALA A 205 -0.77 -18.24 29.39
C ALA A 205 -1.61 -17.58 28.31
N PHE A 206 -1.12 -17.56 27.09
CA PHE A 206 -1.84 -17.10 25.91
C PHE A 206 -3.18 -17.83 25.73
N ALA A 207 -3.19 -19.16 25.74
CA ALA A 207 -4.41 -19.95 25.57
C ALA A 207 -5.45 -19.67 26.67
N ARG A 208 -5.03 -19.59 27.95
CA ARG A 208 -5.91 -19.26 29.07
C ARG A 208 -6.52 -17.86 28.91
N GLN A 209 -5.72 -16.87 28.52
CA GLN A 209 -6.20 -15.50 28.30
C GLN A 209 -7.21 -15.44 27.14
N GLU A 210 -6.91 -16.08 26.01
CA GLU A 210 -7.79 -16.05 24.84
C GLU A 210 -9.13 -16.76 25.13
N ILE A 211 -9.14 -17.83 25.91
CA ILE A 211 -10.37 -18.48 26.38
C ILE A 211 -11.16 -17.55 27.31
N ALA A 212 -10.49 -16.94 28.31
CA ALA A 212 -11.15 -16.06 29.26
C ALA A 212 -11.75 -14.81 28.58
N ALA A 213 -11.02 -14.25 27.62
CA ALA A 213 -11.40 -13.03 26.89
C ALA A 213 -12.13 -13.32 25.55
N ALA A 214 -12.60 -14.55 25.31
CA ALA A 214 -13.18 -14.96 24.02
C ALA A 214 -14.36 -14.07 23.55
N ARG A 215 -15.06 -13.42 24.49
CA ARG A 215 -16.19 -12.50 24.21
C ARG A 215 -15.80 -11.03 24.18
N ASP A 216 -14.58 -10.69 24.60
CA ASP A 216 -14.07 -9.32 24.62
C ASP A 216 -13.32 -9.05 23.32
N PRO A 217 -13.77 -8.09 22.49
CA PRO A 217 -13.13 -7.81 21.22
C PRO A 217 -11.64 -7.45 21.39
N LEU A 218 -10.80 -7.95 20.51
CA LEU A 218 -9.41 -7.52 20.41
C LEU A 218 -9.34 -6.02 20.08
N PRO A 219 -8.40 -5.27 20.65
CA PRO A 219 -8.12 -3.92 20.18
C PRO A 219 -7.63 -3.93 18.72
N GLY A 220 -7.91 -2.83 17.99
CA GLY A 220 -7.49 -2.72 16.59
C GLY A 220 -5.99 -2.45 16.45
N GLY A 221 -5.37 -3.13 15.50
CA GLY A 221 -4.02 -2.84 15.01
C GLY A 221 -4.01 -1.72 13.95
N PRO A 222 -2.82 -1.40 13.41
CA PRO A 222 -2.66 -0.30 12.46
C PRO A 222 -3.48 -0.48 11.17
N PHE A 223 -3.71 -1.71 10.72
CA PHE A 223 -4.41 -2.01 9.47
C PHE A 223 -5.94 -2.06 9.58
N LYS A 224 -6.52 -1.90 10.78
CA LYS A 224 -7.98 -1.93 10.98
C LYS A 224 -8.71 -0.94 10.08
N LYS A 225 -8.22 0.31 9.97
CA LYS A 225 -8.86 1.35 9.13
C LYS A 225 -8.76 1.02 7.64
N PHE A 226 -7.63 0.48 7.20
CA PHE A 226 -7.45 0.05 5.82
C PHE A 226 -8.38 -1.12 5.46
N LEU A 227 -8.48 -2.11 6.34
CA LEU A 227 -9.38 -3.24 6.17
C LEU A 227 -10.86 -2.81 6.14
N ALA A 228 -11.25 -1.86 6.99
CA ALA A 228 -12.59 -1.28 6.97
C ALA A 228 -12.89 -0.54 5.65
N ALA A 229 -11.92 0.18 5.10
CA ALA A 229 -12.07 0.86 3.81
C ALA A 229 -12.19 -0.14 2.63
N LEU A 230 -11.47 -1.27 2.67
CA LEU A 230 -11.66 -2.36 1.70
C LEU A 230 -13.05 -2.97 1.83
N HIS A 231 -13.51 -3.23 3.06
CA HIS A 231 -14.86 -3.75 3.31
C HIS A 231 -15.94 -2.80 2.81
N GLN A 232 -15.77 -1.49 2.94
CA GLN A 232 -16.70 -0.50 2.39
C GLN A 232 -16.86 -0.65 0.86
N ILE A 233 -15.76 -0.91 0.15
CA ILE A 233 -15.83 -1.18 -1.30
C ILE A 233 -16.54 -2.51 -1.56
N GLN A 234 -16.19 -3.58 -0.83
CA GLN A 234 -16.83 -4.89 -0.97
C GLN A 234 -18.35 -4.81 -0.78
N SER A 235 -18.82 -3.93 0.13
CA SER A 235 -20.24 -3.77 0.45
C SER A 235 -21.09 -3.20 -0.68
N ASP A 236 -20.47 -2.60 -1.69
CA ASP A 236 -21.15 -2.10 -2.90
C ASP A 236 -21.44 -3.22 -3.93
N TYR A 237 -20.99 -4.44 -3.65
CA TYR A 237 -21.13 -5.58 -4.55
C TYR A 237 -21.85 -6.75 -3.86
N PRO A 238 -22.62 -7.57 -4.62
CA PRO A 238 -23.03 -8.87 -4.14
C PRO A 238 -21.80 -9.68 -3.69
N GLU A 239 -21.99 -10.54 -2.69
CA GLU A 239 -20.88 -11.26 -2.05
C GLU A 239 -20.06 -12.11 -3.03
N ASP A 240 -20.75 -12.77 -3.97
CA ASP A 240 -20.18 -13.62 -5.02
C ASP A 240 -19.58 -12.86 -6.20
N LYS A 241 -19.70 -11.52 -6.22
CA LYS A 241 -19.25 -10.64 -7.32
C LYS A 241 -18.33 -9.53 -6.87
N SER A 242 -17.85 -9.59 -5.63
CA SER A 242 -16.90 -8.60 -5.13
C SER A 242 -15.57 -8.69 -5.92
N PRO A 243 -15.04 -7.55 -6.42
CA PRO A 243 -13.75 -7.54 -7.09
C PRO A 243 -12.57 -7.63 -6.09
N ILE A 244 -12.85 -7.71 -4.80
CA ILE A 244 -11.87 -7.80 -3.71
C ILE A 244 -12.14 -9.06 -2.90
N ARG A 245 -11.09 -9.85 -2.65
CA ARG A 245 -11.07 -10.91 -1.65
C ARG A 245 -10.03 -10.64 -0.61
N THR A 246 -10.39 -10.86 0.65
CA THR A 246 -9.51 -10.68 1.80
C THR A 246 -9.31 -11.98 2.54
N ALA A 247 -8.07 -12.22 3.01
CA ALA A 247 -7.76 -13.36 3.85
C ALA A 247 -7.06 -12.95 5.14
N LEU A 248 -7.45 -13.56 6.25
CA LEU A 248 -6.67 -13.59 7.48
C LEU A 248 -5.80 -14.85 7.46
N VAL A 249 -4.49 -14.69 7.61
CA VAL A 249 -3.53 -15.83 7.63
C VAL A 249 -2.69 -15.70 8.89
N THR A 250 -3.10 -16.35 9.96
CA THR A 250 -2.53 -16.16 11.29
C THR A 250 -1.91 -17.43 11.87
N ALA A 251 -0.86 -17.24 12.67
CA ALA A 251 -0.26 -18.32 13.47
C ALA A 251 -1.17 -18.80 14.62
N ARG A 252 -2.22 -18.05 14.95
CA ARG A 252 -3.22 -18.50 15.92
C ARG A 252 -3.87 -19.80 15.49
N GLY A 253 -4.24 -20.63 16.45
CA GLY A 253 -5.04 -21.84 16.27
C GLY A 253 -6.18 -21.89 17.29
N ALA A 254 -6.86 -23.03 17.41
CA ALA A 254 -7.81 -23.23 18.49
C ALA A 254 -7.03 -23.30 19.84
N PRO A 255 -7.52 -22.67 20.94
CA PRO A 255 -8.85 -22.05 21.10
C PRO A 255 -8.91 -20.54 20.75
N ALA A 256 -7.81 -19.89 20.39
CA ALA A 256 -7.72 -18.44 20.18
C ALA A 256 -8.52 -17.92 18.98
N HIS A 257 -8.95 -18.78 18.05
CA HIS A 257 -9.75 -18.44 16.87
C HIS A 257 -11.11 -17.80 17.23
N GLU A 258 -11.72 -18.17 18.36
CA GLU A 258 -13.05 -17.69 18.74
C GLU A 258 -13.06 -16.16 18.94
N ARG A 259 -12.08 -15.64 19.68
CA ARG A 259 -11.96 -14.19 19.94
C ARG A 259 -11.78 -13.41 18.65
N VAL A 260 -10.94 -13.91 17.74
CA VAL A 260 -10.73 -13.31 16.41
C VAL A 260 -12.02 -13.19 15.61
N ILE A 261 -12.77 -14.30 15.48
CA ILE A 261 -14.02 -14.33 14.72
C ILE A 261 -15.07 -13.38 15.34
N ARG A 262 -15.17 -13.37 16.67
CA ARG A 262 -16.10 -12.47 17.37
C ARG A 262 -15.70 -11.00 17.18
N THR A 263 -14.41 -10.69 17.23
CA THR A 263 -13.89 -9.34 17.00
C THR A 263 -14.26 -8.81 15.61
N LEU A 264 -14.04 -9.59 14.58
CA LEU A 264 -14.39 -9.20 13.20
C LEU A 264 -15.90 -8.96 13.04
N ARG A 265 -16.72 -9.79 13.69
CA ARG A 265 -18.19 -9.59 13.73
C ARG A 265 -18.59 -8.28 14.42
N VAL A 266 -17.98 -7.97 15.57
CA VAL A 266 -18.23 -6.71 16.31
C VAL A 266 -17.82 -5.49 15.48
N TRP A 267 -16.73 -5.61 14.73
CA TRP A 267 -16.28 -4.53 13.84
C TRP A 267 -17.11 -4.41 12.56
N ASN A 268 -18.00 -5.39 12.30
CA ASN A 268 -18.74 -5.52 11.04
C ASN A 268 -17.80 -5.47 9.82
N ILE A 269 -16.68 -6.19 9.90
CA ILE A 269 -15.68 -6.30 8.83
C ILE A 269 -15.74 -7.71 8.26
N ARG A 270 -15.93 -7.80 6.95
CA ARG A 270 -15.88 -9.06 6.20
C ARG A 270 -14.43 -9.45 5.91
N ILE A 271 -14.11 -10.70 6.21
CA ILE A 271 -12.96 -11.45 5.72
C ILE A 271 -13.52 -12.65 4.95
N ASP A 272 -13.06 -12.85 3.71
CA ASP A 272 -13.58 -13.93 2.85
C ASP A 272 -13.00 -15.29 3.23
N GLU A 273 -11.73 -15.36 3.63
CA GLU A 273 -11.07 -16.58 4.10
C GLU A 273 -10.30 -16.31 5.39
N ALA A 274 -10.36 -17.26 6.34
CA ALA A 274 -9.60 -17.19 7.58
C ALA A 274 -8.84 -18.49 7.80
N LEU A 275 -7.51 -18.40 7.77
CA LEU A 275 -6.58 -19.51 7.91
C LEU A 275 -5.91 -19.44 9.28
N PHE A 276 -6.29 -20.36 10.18
CA PHE A 276 -5.74 -20.50 11.52
C PHE A 276 -4.70 -21.61 11.50
N LEU A 277 -3.42 -21.25 11.35
CA LEU A 277 -2.37 -22.17 10.96
C LEU A 277 -1.66 -22.86 12.14
N GLY A 278 -1.85 -22.36 13.39
CA GLY A 278 -1.22 -22.97 14.56
C GLY A 278 0.31 -22.99 14.49
N GLY A 279 0.93 -21.99 13.84
CA GLY A 279 2.38 -21.88 13.70
C GLY A 279 2.99 -22.54 12.45
N LEU A 280 2.17 -23.07 11.53
CA LEU A 280 2.66 -23.53 10.22
C LEU A 280 3.14 -22.35 9.37
N ASP A 281 4.10 -22.62 8.45
CA ASP A 281 4.56 -21.63 7.48
C ASP A 281 3.42 -21.17 6.57
N LYS A 282 3.35 -19.85 6.33
CA LYS A 282 2.25 -19.22 5.61
C LYS A 282 2.37 -19.30 4.08
N GLY A 283 3.57 -19.52 3.55
CA GLY A 283 3.89 -19.34 2.13
C GLY A 283 2.99 -20.10 1.16
N GLU A 284 2.84 -21.43 1.37
CA GLU A 284 2.02 -22.28 0.50
C GLU A 284 0.52 -21.95 0.61
N PHE A 285 0.05 -21.54 1.79
CA PHE A 285 -1.35 -21.11 1.98
C PHE A 285 -1.64 -19.79 1.25
N LEU A 286 -0.69 -18.84 1.30
CA LEU A 286 -0.77 -17.58 0.55
C LEU A 286 -0.78 -17.82 -0.96
N ARG A 287 0.05 -18.76 -1.44
CA ARG A 287 0.06 -19.18 -2.83
C ARG A 287 -1.26 -19.84 -3.23
N ALA A 288 -1.81 -20.71 -2.40
CA ALA A 288 -3.10 -21.38 -2.66
C ALA A 288 -4.27 -20.38 -2.68
N PHE A 289 -4.28 -19.39 -1.78
CA PHE A 289 -5.23 -18.27 -1.82
C PHE A 289 -5.04 -17.41 -3.07
N GLY A 290 -3.83 -17.38 -3.64
CA GLY A 290 -3.47 -16.54 -4.77
C GLY A 290 -3.36 -15.06 -4.38
N ALA A 291 -2.77 -14.77 -3.22
CA ALA A 291 -2.61 -13.40 -2.74
C ALA A 291 -1.82 -12.54 -3.73
N ASP A 292 -2.32 -11.33 -4.01
CA ASP A 292 -1.55 -10.29 -4.70
C ASP A 292 -0.56 -9.61 -3.75
N PHE A 293 -0.95 -9.55 -2.49
CA PHE A 293 -0.13 -8.94 -1.45
C PHE A 293 -0.45 -9.51 -0.07
N PHE A 294 0.59 -9.67 0.75
CA PHE A 294 0.49 -10.12 2.13
C PHE A 294 1.16 -9.14 3.09
N PHE A 295 0.53 -8.84 4.22
CA PHE A 295 1.06 -7.98 5.27
C PHE A 295 1.29 -8.76 6.56
N ASP A 296 2.50 -8.65 7.14
CA ASP A 296 2.88 -9.34 8.38
C ASP A 296 3.88 -8.48 9.16
N ASP A 297 3.81 -8.50 10.49
CA ASP A 297 4.72 -7.78 11.38
C ASP A 297 6.05 -8.51 11.60
N GLN A 298 6.10 -9.82 11.34
CA GLN A 298 7.29 -10.61 11.51
C GLN A 298 8.09 -10.71 10.22
N ARG A 299 9.30 -10.14 10.24
CA ARG A 299 10.18 -10.11 9.06
C ARG A 299 10.47 -11.51 8.49
N THR A 300 10.64 -12.52 9.35
CA THR A 300 10.86 -13.91 8.92
C THR A 300 9.70 -14.49 8.14
N HIS A 301 8.45 -14.16 8.52
CA HIS A 301 7.26 -14.56 7.79
C HIS A 301 7.17 -13.84 6.44
N VAL A 302 7.48 -12.54 6.40
CA VAL A 302 7.51 -11.76 5.15
C VAL A 302 8.55 -12.31 4.18
N GLU A 303 9.77 -12.63 4.64
CA GLU A 303 10.84 -13.21 3.82
C GLU A 303 10.46 -14.61 3.29
N SER A 304 9.77 -15.43 4.07
CA SER A 304 9.21 -16.71 3.61
C SER A 304 8.11 -16.50 2.59
N ALA A 305 7.14 -15.63 2.89
CA ALA A 305 6.01 -15.32 2.01
C ALA A 305 6.45 -14.72 0.66
N ALA A 306 7.50 -13.89 0.65
CA ALA A 306 8.03 -13.24 -0.56
C ALA A 306 8.54 -14.23 -1.63
N LYS A 307 8.78 -15.48 -1.27
CA LYS A 307 9.09 -16.56 -2.22
C LYS A 307 7.85 -17.01 -3.01
N HIS A 308 6.67 -16.69 -2.55
CA HIS A 308 5.39 -17.16 -3.05
C HIS A 308 4.48 -16.03 -3.54
N VAL A 309 4.46 -14.87 -2.85
CA VAL A 309 3.59 -13.72 -3.14
C VAL A 309 4.34 -12.42 -2.84
N ALA A 310 3.86 -11.28 -3.36
CA ALA A 310 4.40 -10.00 -2.92
C ALA A 310 4.03 -9.77 -1.44
N ALA A 311 4.96 -9.22 -0.67
CA ALA A 311 4.77 -9.08 0.78
C ALA A 311 5.28 -7.73 1.30
N GLY A 312 4.67 -7.28 2.39
CA GLY A 312 5.01 -6.05 3.10
C GLY A 312 5.25 -6.30 4.57
N HIS A 313 6.41 -5.89 5.06
CA HIS A 313 6.75 -5.92 6.47
C HIS A 313 6.13 -4.72 7.18
N VAL A 314 5.37 -5.00 8.21
CA VAL A 314 4.75 -4.02 9.12
C VAL A 314 5.59 -3.97 10.39
N PRO A 315 6.63 -3.11 10.50
CA PRO A 315 7.52 -3.07 11.66
C PRO A 315 6.82 -2.44 12.86
N HIS A 316 5.83 -3.15 13.42
CA HIS A 316 4.96 -2.73 14.52
C HIS A 316 4.84 -3.84 15.56
N GLY A 317 4.51 -3.46 16.80
CA GLY A 317 4.30 -4.40 17.90
C GLY A 317 5.59 -4.97 18.51
N VAL A 318 5.42 -5.78 19.53
CA VAL A 318 6.50 -6.30 20.41
C VAL A 318 7.59 -7.09 19.66
N ALA A 319 7.27 -7.69 18.52
CA ALA A 319 8.26 -8.40 17.70
C ALA A 319 9.28 -7.45 17.02
N ASN A 320 9.04 -6.14 17.06
CA ASN A 320 9.84 -5.09 16.40
C ASN A 320 10.41 -4.04 17.37
N GLU A 321 10.27 -4.25 18.67
CA GLU A 321 10.83 -3.40 19.75
C GLU A 321 12.32 -3.60 19.99
#